data_02efeb0ca3295bd02026c3bbddd1067b
#
_entry.id   02efeb0ca3295bd02026c3bbddd1067b
#
_cell.length_a   1.000
_cell.length_b   1.000
_cell.length_c   1.000
_cell.angle_alpha   90.00
_cell.angle_beta   90.00
_cell.angle_gamma   90.00
#
_symmetry.space_group_name_H-M   'P 1'
#
loop_
_entity.id
_entity.type
_entity.pdbx_description
1 polymer ?
#
loop_
_entity_poly.entity_id
_entity_poly.type
_entity_poly.pdbx_seq_one_letter_code
_entity_poly.pdbx_strand_id
1 'polypeptide(L)'
;FISMDELRYQIMDVAKKEGYSIERPASELIALLAEGSFRDALGILQKVLAVTKDPEKTGKLSHGAGKKIDAEEVELVSGAPRAELVRDLLSALAKKDCQAALRAVQKTVSENMDPRVLAKLLIHRLRVVLLLRLAPDVAKSLESEFGEADMELAKKLSKEPGVNSNTIRALLDAYAQMAYAAVPHLPLELAVIDICQKE
;
A
#
# COMPACT_ATOMS: atom_id res chain seq x y z
N PHE A 1 -2.73 -2.40 21.13
CA PHE A 1 -2.58 -1.99 19.73
C PHE A 1 -2.85 -0.50 19.64
N ILE A 2 -1.92 0.24 19.08
CA ILE A 2 -2.07 1.67 18.80
C ILE A 2 -2.94 1.80 17.53
N SER A 3 -3.87 2.76 17.51
CA SER A 3 -4.67 3.00 16.30
C SER A 3 -3.78 3.50 15.15
N MET A 4 -4.19 3.25 13.91
CA MET A 4 -3.44 3.73 12.73
C MET A 4 -3.27 5.25 12.72
N ASP A 5 -4.31 5.99 13.14
CA ASP A 5 -4.27 7.45 13.25
C ASP A 5 -3.27 7.94 14.28
N GLU A 6 -3.25 7.31 15.44
CA GLU A 6 -2.31 7.65 16.52
C GLU A 6 -0.88 7.31 16.12
N LEU A 7 -0.67 6.15 15.47
CA LEU A 7 0.63 5.76 14.95
C LEU A 7 1.16 6.75 13.90
N ARG A 8 0.30 7.16 12.97
CA ARG A 8 0.62 8.16 11.96
C ARG A 8 0.98 9.51 12.59
N TYR A 9 0.21 9.96 13.58
CA TYR A 9 0.50 11.20 14.30
C TYR A 9 1.89 11.15 14.96
N GLN A 10 2.22 10.04 15.61
CA GLN A 10 3.52 9.84 16.24
C GLN A 10 4.68 9.84 15.21
N ILE A 11 4.48 9.19 14.06
CA ILE A 11 5.46 9.20 12.94
C ILE A 11 5.72 10.64 12.49
N MET A 12 4.66 11.43 12.30
CA MET A 12 4.77 12.83 11.86
C MET A 12 5.47 13.70 12.90
N ASP A 13 5.16 13.51 14.19
CA ASP A 13 5.78 14.25 15.29
C ASP A 13 7.28 13.95 15.41
N VAL A 14 7.67 12.68 15.31
CA VAL A 14 9.08 12.26 15.33
C VAL A 14 9.82 12.78 14.12
N ALA A 15 9.26 12.68 12.91
CA ALA A 15 9.88 13.25 11.71
C ALA A 15 10.14 14.76 11.86
N LYS A 16 9.16 15.49 12.41
CA LYS A 16 9.29 16.92 12.69
C LYS A 16 10.40 17.25 13.69
N LYS A 17 10.53 16.46 14.77
CA LYS A 17 11.59 16.59 15.77
C LYS A 17 12.98 16.36 15.17
N GLU A 18 13.08 15.45 14.18
CA GLU A 18 14.32 15.22 13.41
C GLU A 18 14.57 16.29 12.32
N GLY A 19 13.68 17.29 12.20
CA GLY A 19 13.79 18.39 11.26
C GLY A 19 13.33 18.07 9.84
N TYR A 20 12.46 17.06 9.68
CA TYR A 20 11.84 16.66 8.42
C TYR A 20 10.32 16.88 8.45
N SER A 21 9.75 17.18 7.29
CA SER A 21 8.31 17.03 7.07
C SER A 21 8.05 15.70 6.36
N ILE A 22 6.92 15.07 6.65
CA ILE A 22 6.51 13.83 6.00
C ILE A 22 5.12 14.01 5.42
N GLU A 23 4.94 13.58 4.18
CA GLU A 23 3.64 13.58 3.53
C GLU A 23 2.67 12.59 4.18
N ARG A 24 1.39 12.89 4.10
CA ARG A 24 0.36 12.04 4.66
C ARG A 24 0.38 10.62 4.07
N PRO A 25 0.45 10.44 2.72
CA PRO A 25 0.60 9.11 2.12
C PRO A 25 1.84 8.35 2.59
N ALA A 26 2.96 9.04 2.81
CA ALA A 26 4.19 8.43 3.33
C ALA A 26 4.02 7.94 4.77
N SER A 27 3.42 8.77 5.65
CA SER A 27 3.16 8.39 7.04
C SER A 27 2.14 7.25 7.15
N GLU A 28 1.13 7.23 6.26
CA GLU A 28 0.16 6.15 6.17
C GLU A 28 0.81 4.84 5.73
N LEU A 29 1.69 4.89 4.73
CA LEU A 29 2.42 3.70 4.26
C LEU A 29 3.29 3.13 5.39
N ILE A 30 4.02 3.96 6.13
CA ILE A 30 4.81 3.50 7.28
C ILE A 30 3.91 2.87 8.35
N ALA A 31 2.79 3.51 8.70
CA ALA A 31 1.86 2.99 9.69
C ALA A 31 1.25 1.64 9.26
N LEU A 32 0.91 1.51 7.98
CA LEU A 32 0.40 0.27 7.40
C LEU A 32 1.44 -0.85 7.45
N LEU A 33 2.69 -0.56 7.11
CA LEU A 33 3.79 -1.53 7.14
C LEU A 33 4.11 -1.99 8.56
N ALA A 34 4.02 -1.08 9.53
CA ALA A 34 4.33 -1.33 10.93
C ALA A 34 3.27 -2.15 11.71
N GLU A 35 2.10 -2.41 11.13
CA GLU A 35 1.05 -3.26 11.72
C GLU A 35 0.62 -2.88 13.14
N GLY A 36 0.61 -1.59 13.45
CA GLY A 36 0.27 -1.08 14.77
C GLY A 36 1.42 -1.13 15.78
N SER A 37 2.62 -1.51 15.35
CA SER A 37 3.84 -1.49 16.15
C SER A 37 4.55 -0.13 16.04
N PHE A 38 4.58 0.63 17.13
CA PHE A 38 5.31 1.89 17.16
C PHE A 38 6.82 1.71 16.95
N ARG A 39 7.40 0.64 17.50
CA ARG A 39 8.81 0.31 17.34
C ARG A 39 9.17 0.08 15.87
N ASP A 40 8.34 -0.68 15.16
CA ASP A 40 8.58 -1.00 13.75
C ASP A 40 8.39 0.23 12.87
N ALA A 41 7.38 1.07 13.18
CA ALA A 41 7.17 2.34 12.51
C ALA A 41 8.38 3.27 12.63
N LEU A 42 8.94 3.41 13.83
CA LEU A 42 10.15 4.19 14.05
C LEU A 42 11.36 3.58 13.35
N GLY A 43 11.47 2.26 13.31
CA GLY A 43 12.54 1.56 12.58
C GLY A 43 12.50 1.84 11.07
N ILE A 44 11.31 1.85 10.47
CA ILE A 44 11.12 2.21 9.06
C ILE A 44 11.45 3.69 8.86
N LEU A 45 10.89 4.58 9.68
CA LEU A 45 11.16 6.02 9.60
C LEU A 45 12.66 6.32 9.70
N GLN A 46 13.35 5.70 10.65
CA GLN A 46 14.79 5.87 10.84
C GLN A 46 15.59 5.48 9.60
N LYS A 47 15.23 4.37 8.95
CA LYS A 47 15.87 3.94 7.69
C LYS A 47 15.63 4.97 6.59
N VAL A 48 14.41 5.49 6.43
CA VAL A 48 14.08 6.53 5.45
C VAL A 48 14.91 7.79 5.73
N LEU A 49 14.95 8.28 6.97
CA LEU A 49 15.74 9.43 7.36
C LEU A 49 17.23 9.24 7.11
N ALA A 50 17.76 8.04 7.33
CA ALA A 50 19.18 7.75 7.09
C ALA A 50 19.54 7.83 5.60
N VAL A 51 18.64 7.35 4.73
CA VAL A 51 18.82 7.40 3.27
C VAL A 51 18.67 8.83 2.76
N THR A 52 17.68 9.58 3.25
CA THR A 52 17.46 10.99 2.87
C THR A 52 18.64 11.90 3.30
N LYS A 53 19.39 11.54 4.35
CA LYS A 53 20.60 12.26 4.81
C LYS A 53 21.82 12.05 3.91
N ASP A 54 21.85 11.01 3.09
CA ASP A 54 23.00 10.63 2.26
C ASP A 54 22.62 10.66 0.76
N PRO A 55 22.81 11.81 0.08
CA PRO A 55 22.45 11.97 -1.33
C PRO A 55 23.17 11.00 -2.28
N GLU A 56 24.36 10.49 -1.90
CA GLU A 56 25.12 9.55 -2.73
C GLU A 56 24.45 8.16 -2.81
N LYS A 57 23.68 7.78 -1.78
CA LYS A 57 22.94 6.52 -1.74
C LYS A 57 21.60 6.56 -2.46
N THR A 58 21.08 7.76 -2.69
CA THR A 58 19.73 7.96 -3.24
C THR A 58 19.68 8.17 -4.75
N GLY A 59 20.80 8.41 -5.41
CA GLY A 59 20.96 8.48 -6.89
C GLY A 59 19.99 9.37 -7.69
N LYS A 60 18.82 9.69 -7.15
CA LYS A 60 17.77 10.53 -7.76
C LYS A 60 16.80 11.18 -6.76
N LEU A 61 16.89 10.91 -5.47
CA LEU A 61 15.87 11.33 -4.48
C LEU A 61 16.19 12.65 -3.76
N SER A 62 17.23 13.39 -4.18
CA SER A 62 17.42 14.75 -3.72
C SER A 62 16.52 15.71 -4.49
N HIS A 63 15.24 15.68 -4.22
CA HIS A 63 14.37 16.80 -4.58
C HIS A 63 14.69 17.95 -3.63
N GLY A 64 15.30 18.99 -4.18
CA GLY A 64 15.77 20.25 -3.63
C GLY A 64 15.34 20.64 -2.23
N ALA A 65 16.29 21.25 -1.51
CA ALA A 65 16.21 22.21 -0.37
C ALA A 65 14.99 22.19 0.58
N GLY A 66 14.27 21.09 0.74
CA GLY A 66 13.21 20.91 1.72
C GLY A 66 13.21 19.47 2.18
N LYS A 67 13.52 19.24 3.44
CA LYS A 67 13.53 17.95 4.15
C LYS A 67 12.12 17.30 4.19
N LYS A 68 11.53 17.02 3.01
CA LYS A 68 10.16 16.48 2.88
C LYS A 68 10.23 15.04 2.40
N ILE A 69 9.68 14.11 3.16
CA ILE A 69 9.61 12.68 2.88
C ILE A 69 8.31 12.39 2.14
N ASP A 70 8.38 11.79 0.95
CA ASP A 70 7.25 11.34 0.17
C ASP A 70 7.04 9.80 0.24
N ALA A 71 5.97 9.32 -0.39
CA ALA A 71 5.66 7.89 -0.39
C ALA A 71 6.68 7.06 -1.20
N GLU A 72 7.26 7.61 -2.28
CA GLU A 72 8.23 6.91 -3.12
C GLU A 72 9.52 6.60 -2.34
N GLU A 73 9.98 7.53 -1.49
CA GLU A 73 11.12 7.31 -0.60
C GLU A 73 10.86 6.18 0.39
N VAL A 74 9.64 6.12 0.95
CA VAL A 74 9.24 5.03 1.86
C VAL A 74 9.18 3.70 1.11
N GLU A 75 8.59 3.66 -0.09
CA GLU A 75 8.52 2.47 -0.95
C GLU A 75 9.92 1.92 -1.23
N LEU A 76 10.84 2.79 -1.65
CA LEU A 76 12.21 2.40 -1.98
C LEU A 76 12.96 1.81 -0.78
N VAL A 77 12.85 2.44 0.38
CA VAL A 77 13.60 2.05 1.58
C VAL A 77 13.00 0.83 2.26
N SER A 78 11.69 0.68 2.23
CA SER A 78 10.97 -0.44 2.85
C SER A 78 10.89 -1.68 1.98
N GLY A 79 11.18 -1.56 0.67
CA GLY A 79 10.92 -2.63 -0.30
C GLY A 79 9.44 -2.86 -0.56
N ALA A 80 8.60 -1.89 -0.25
CA ALA A 80 7.17 -1.97 -0.55
C ALA A 80 6.92 -1.88 -2.06
N PRO A 81 5.89 -2.57 -2.58
CA PRO A 81 5.48 -2.43 -3.97
C PRO A 81 5.14 -0.98 -4.30
N ARG A 82 5.61 -0.52 -5.45
CA ARG A 82 5.32 0.82 -5.94
C ARG A 82 3.82 1.05 -6.09
N ALA A 83 3.36 2.24 -5.77
CA ALA A 83 1.95 2.60 -5.87
C ALA A 83 1.35 2.32 -7.26
N GLU A 84 2.12 2.53 -8.33
CA GLU A 84 1.71 2.22 -9.70
C GLU A 84 1.38 0.74 -9.89
N LEU A 85 2.24 -0.17 -9.41
CA LEU A 85 2.02 -1.61 -9.51
C LEU A 85 0.74 -2.04 -8.78
N VAL A 86 0.47 -1.43 -7.63
CA VAL A 86 -0.75 -1.69 -6.87
C VAL A 86 -1.98 -1.18 -7.64
N ARG A 87 -1.90 0.00 -8.27
CA ARG A 87 -2.98 0.55 -9.11
C ARG A 87 -3.26 -0.31 -10.33
N ASP A 88 -2.21 -0.79 -10.99
CA ASP A 88 -2.32 -1.66 -12.16
C ASP A 88 -3.03 -2.98 -11.80
N LEU A 89 -2.62 -3.59 -10.69
CA LEU A 89 -3.25 -4.82 -10.20
C LEU A 89 -4.72 -4.59 -9.81
N LEU A 90 -5.03 -3.51 -9.11
CA LEU A 90 -6.42 -3.15 -8.78
C LEU A 90 -7.29 -2.97 -10.04
N SER A 91 -6.73 -2.29 -11.04
CA SER A 91 -7.42 -2.06 -12.32
C SER A 91 -7.65 -3.36 -13.09
N ALA A 92 -6.67 -4.26 -13.08
CA ALA A 92 -6.79 -5.58 -13.71
C ALA A 92 -7.84 -6.45 -13.02
N LEU A 93 -7.85 -6.48 -11.68
CA LEU A 93 -8.86 -7.21 -10.89
C LEU A 93 -10.29 -6.69 -11.16
N ALA A 94 -10.46 -5.37 -11.21
CA ALA A 94 -11.76 -4.77 -11.49
C ALA A 94 -12.30 -5.11 -12.88
N LYS A 95 -11.41 -5.27 -13.86
CA LYS A 95 -11.74 -5.68 -15.24
C LYS A 95 -11.78 -7.19 -15.44
N LYS A 96 -11.49 -7.97 -14.39
CA LYS A 96 -11.30 -9.43 -14.47
C LYS A 96 -10.24 -9.85 -15.50
N ASP A 97 -9.22 -9.02 -15.73
CA ASP A 97 -8.07 -9.32 -16.56
C ASP A 97 -7.06 -10.16 -15.76
N CYS A 98 -7.29 -11.47 -15.77
CA CYS A 98 -6.48 -12.43 -15.02
C CYS A 98 -5.00 -12.39 -15.46
N GLN A 99 -4.74 -12.23 -16.75
CA GLN A 99 -3.39 -12.22 -17.29
C GLN A 99 -2.60 -11.00 -16.81
N ALA A 100 -3.20 -9.81 -16.88
CA ALA A 100 -2.57 -8.59 -16.38
C ALA A 100 -2.38 -8.64 -14.86
N ALA A 101 -3.36 -9.15 -14.12
CA ALA A 101 -3.28 -9.28 -12.68
C ALA A 101 -2.17 -10.25 -12.23
N LEU A 102 -2.05 -11.42 -12.84
CA LEU A 102 -0.98 -12.38 -12.55
C LEU A 102 0.40 -11.83 -12.92
N ARG A 103 0.52 -11.09 -14.04
CA ARG A 103 1.78 -10.42 -14.38
C ARG A 103 2.22 -9.41 -13.33
N ALA A 104 1.30 -8.66 -12.72
CA ALA A 104 1.61 -7.72 -11.66
C ALA A 104 2.11 -8.43 -10.39
N VAL A 105 1.52 -9.59 -10.04
CA VAL A 105 2.00 -10.43 -8.93
C VAL A 105 3.40 -10.96 -9.24
N GLN A 106 3.64 -11.50 -10.44
CA GLN A 106 4.95 -12.00 -10.87
C GLN A 106 6.02 -10.90 -10.88
N LYS A 107 5.66 -9.69 -11.28
CA LYS A 107 6.56 -8.52 -11.24
C LYS A 107 6.99 -8.20 -9.81
N THR A 108 6.08 -8.27 -8.84
CA THR A 108 6.41 -8.11 -7.41
C THR A 108 7.50 -9.08 -6.99
N VAL A 109 7.36 -10.35 -7.37
CA VAL A 109 8.33 -11.40 -7.02
C VAL A 109 9.68 -11.19 -7.72
N SER A 110 9.66 -10.88 -9.02
CA SER A 110 10.89 -10.67 -9.80
C SER A 110 11.69 -9.44 -9.35
N GLU A 111 11.04 -8.43 -8.80
CA GLU A 111 11.67 -7.23 -8.25
C GLU A 111 12.01 -7.36 -6.75
N ASN A 112 11.92 -8.58 -6.18
CA ASN A 112 12.17 -8.87 -4.76
C ASN A 112 11.34 -8.04 -3.76
N MET A 113 10.13 -7.63 -4.16
CA MET A 113 9.18 -6.99 -3.27
C MET A 113 8.39 -8.06 -2.49
N ASP A 114 7.94 -7.72 -1.29
CA ASP A 114 7.17 -8.67 -0.46
C ASP A 114 5.72 -8.81 -0.96
N PRO A 115 5.30 -10.01 -1.44
CA PRO A 115 3.92 -10.25 -1.88
C PRO A 115 2.87 -10.07 -0.77
N ARG A 116 3.25 -10.23 0.50
CA ARG A 116 2.35 -9.97 1.63
C ARG A 116 2.04 -8.48 1.77
N VAL A 117 3.06 -7.64 1.57
CA VAL A 117 2.87 -6.18 1.56
C VAL A 117 1.95 -5.79 0.41
N LEU A 118 2.14 -6.38 -0.79
CA LEU A 118 1.24 -6.16 -1.93
C LEU A 118 -0.22 -6.52 -1.58
N ALA A 119 -0.46 -7.71 -1.04
CA ALA A 119 -1.80 -8.16 -0.64
C ALA A 119 -2.44 -7.21 0.38
N LYS A 120 -1.66 -6.74 1.36
CA LYS A 120 -2.10 -5.80 2.38
C LYS A 120 -2.49 -4.43 1.79
N LEU A 121 -1.67 -3.89 0.89
CA LEU A 121 -1.96 -2.65 0.18
C LEU A 121 -3.23 -2.77 -0.68
N LEU A 122 -3.42 -3.90 -1.37
CA LEU A 122 -4.63 -4.20 -2.13
C LEU A 122 -5.87 -4.21 -1.25
N ILE A 123 -5.83 -4.94 -0.13
CA ILE A 123 -6.95 -5.03 0.82
C ILE A 123 -7.31 -3.64 1.34
N HIS A 124 -6.31 -2.84 1.72
CA HIS A 124 -6.52 -1.49 2.22
C HIS A 124 -7.19 -0.58 1.17
N ARG A 125 -6.70 -0.58 -0.08
CA ARG A 125 -7.27 0.22 -1.17
C ARG A 125 -8.67 -0.25 -1.57
N LEU A 126 -8.90 -1.56 -1.66
CA LEU A 126 -10.23 -2.11 -1.97
C LEU A 126 -11.27 -1.81 -0.90
N ARG A 127 -10.86 -1.78 0.38
CA ARG A 127 -11.74 -1.32 1.47
C ARG A 127 -12.25 0.10 1.19
N VAL A 128 -11.37 1.02 0.79
CA VAL A 128 -11.76 2.40 0.46
C VAL A 128 -12.69 2.44 -0.74
N VAL A 129 -12.44 1.64 -1.78
CA VAL A 129 -13.35 1.51 -2.95
C VAL A 129 -14.75 1.10 -2.51
N LEU A 130 -14.88 0.12 -1.62
CA LEU A 130 -16.19 -0.30 -1.10
C LEU A 130 -16.84 0.75 -0.21
N LEU A 131 -16.08 1.45 0.63
CA LEU A 131 -16.60 2.54 1.45
C LEU A 131 -17.09 3.71 0.60
N LEU A 132 -16.37 4.09 -0.44
CA LEU A 132 -16.81 5.12 -1.40
C LEU A 132 -18.13 4.75 -2.07
N ARG A 133 -18.36 3.44 -2.33
CA ARG A 133 -19.60 2.95 -2.95
C ARG A 133 -20.77 2.90 -1.97
N LEU A 134 -20.55 2.41 -0.75
CA LEU A 134 -21.61 2.01 0.17
C LEU A 134 -21.82 3.00 1.33
N ALA A 135 -20.77 3.75 1.70
CA ALA A 135 -20.76 4.68 2.81
C ALA A 135 -19.87 5.89 2.51
N PRO A 136 -20.25 6.76 1.54
CA PRO A 136 -19.40 7.88 1.08
C PRO A 136 -18.98 8.83 2.21
N ASP A 137 -19.85 9.03 3.21
CA ASP A 137 -19.54 9.91 4.34
C ASP A 137 -18.41 9.36 5.21
N VAL A 138 -18.34 8.05 5.40
CA VAL A 138 -17.22 7.38 6.08
C VAL A 138 -15.96 7.48 5.24
N ALA A 139 -16.07 7.34 3.91
CA ALA A 139 -14.93 7.42 3.01
C ALA A 139 -14.26 8.81 3.00
N LYS A 140 -15.01 9.90 3.22
CA LYS A 140 -14.45 11.27 3.27
C LYS A 140 -13.34 11.42 4.31
N SER A 141 -13.43 10.75 5.46
CA SER A 141 -12.40 10.78 6.49
C SER A 141 -11.09 10.14 6.03
N LEU A 142 -11.16 9.23 5.06
CA LEU A 142 -10.03 8.48 4.51
C LEU A 142 -9.41 9.16 3.28
N GLU A 143 -10.08 10.13 2.65
CA GLU A 143 -9.57 10.77 1.42
C GLU A 143 -8.18 11.38 1.60
N SER A 144 -7.88 11.90 2.78
CA SER A 144 -6.59 12.52 3.09
C SER A 144 -5.44 11.54 3.33
N GLU A 145 -5.73 10.24 3.43
CA GLU A 145 -4.75 9.17 3.65
C GLU A 145 -4.12 8.70 2.33
N PHE A 146 -4.77 9.00 1.20
CA PHE A 146 -4.35 8.56 -0.12
C PHE A 146 -3.80 9.72 -0.95
N GLY A 147 -2.86 9.39 -1.82
CA GLY A 147 -2.45 10.30 -2.87
C GLY A 147 -3.57 10.54 -3.89
N GLU A 148 -3.51 11.66 -4.59
CA GLU A 148 -4.55 12.08 -5.55
C GLU A 148 -4.86 11.00 -6.60
N ALA A 149 -3.83 10.40 -7.21
CA ALA A 149 -3.97 9.34 -8.20
C ALA A 149 -4.65 8.07 -7.65
N ASP A 150 -4.35 7.70 -6.40
CA ASP A 150 -4.98 6.55 -5.75
C ASP A 150 -6.45 6.82 -5.44
N MET A 151 -6.78 8.04 -5.03
CA MET A 151 -8.16 8.43 -4.76
C MET A 151 -8.99 8.54 -6.04
N GLU A 152 -8.44 9.07 -7.12
CA GLU A 152 -9.10 9.09 -8.43
C GLU A 152 -9.42 7.67 -8.91
N LEU A 153 -8.45 6.76 -8.81
CA LEU A 153 -8.67 5.36 -9.15
C LEU A 153 -9.74 4.73 -8.26
N ALA A 154 -9.70 4.96 -6.95
CA ALA A 154 -10.70 4.42 -6.02
C ALA A 154 -12.12 4.92 -6.36
N LYS A 155 -12.28 6.22 -6.68
CA LYS A 155 -13.55 6.81 -7.14
C LYS A 155 -14.04 6.19 -8.45
N LYS A 156 -13.13 5.88 -9.39
CA LYS A 156 -13.46 5.18 -10.62
C LYS A 156 -13.92 3.74 -10.33
N LEU A 157 -13.14 3.00 -9.58
CA LEU A 157 -13.43 1.59 -9.26
C LEU A 157 -14.67 1.42 -8.37
N SER A 158 -15.05 2.44 -7.59
CA SER A 158 -16.28 2.39 -6.80
C SER A 158 -17.55 2.28 -7.66
N LYS A 159 -17.48 2.61 -8.94
CA LYS A 159 -18.58 2.48 -9.92
C LYS A 159 -18.57 1.14 -10.66
N GLU A 160 -17.47 0.38 -10.57
CA GLU A 160 -17.29 -0.90 -11.28
C GLU A 160 -17.80 -2.08 -10.45
N PRO A 161 -18.71 -2.91 -10.96
CA PRO A 161 -19.26 -4.04 -10.20
C PRO A 161 -18.24 -5.15 -9.91
N GLY A 162 -17.15 -5.22 -10.66
CA GLY A 162 -16.10 -6.25 -10.53
C GLY A 162 -15.40 -6.29 -9.18
N VAL A 163 -15.43 -5.18 -8.42
CA VAL A 163 -14.91 -5.10 -7.06
C VAL A 163 -16.04 -5.21 -6.05
N ASN A 164 -16.02 -6.23 -5.22
CA ASN A 164 -17.04 -6.49 -4.22
C ASN A 164 -16.45 -7.10 -2.93
N SER A 165 -17.29 -7.42 -1.96
CA SER A 165 -16.86 -8.01 -0.68
C SER A 165 -16.18 -9.36 -0.84
N ASN A 166 -16.55 -10.16 -1.85
CA ASN A 166 -15.90 -11.45 -2.12
C ASN A 166 -14.46 -11.25 -2.60
N THR A 167 -14.19 -10.18 -3.37
CA THR A 167 -12.83 -9.80 -3.78
C THR A 167 -11.94 -9.56 -2.56
N ILE A 168 -12.42 -8.78 -1.58
CA ILE A 168 -11.65 -8.54 -0.35
C ILE A 168 -11.50 -9.82 0.45
N ARG A 169 -12.54 -10.63 0.55
CA ARG A 169 -12.50 -11.90 1.31
C ARG A 169 -11.46 -12.85 0.73
N ALA A 170 -11.41 -13.02 -0.59
CA ALA A 170 -10.40 -13.85 -1.24
C ALA A 170 -8.97 -13.36 -0.95
N LEU A 171 -8.75 -12.05 -0.95
CA LEU A 171 -7.43 -11.48 -0.62
C LEU A 171 -7.09 -11.61 0.87
N LEU A 172 -8.07 -11.50 1.79
CA LEU A 172 -7.85 -11.73 3.22
C LEU A 172 -7.45 -13.18 3.49
N ASP A 173 -8.13 -14.13 2.84
CA ASP A 173 -7.82 -15.57 2.96
C ASP A 173 -6.42 -15.86 2.41
N ALA A 174 -6.07 -15.30 1.25
CA ALA A 174 -4.73 -15.40 0.68
C ALA A 174 -3.68 -14.83 1.63
N TYR A 175 -3.89 -13.62 2.16
CA TYR A 175 -2.98 -12.97 3.10
C TYR A 175 -2.71 -13.85 4.33
N ALA A 176 -3.74 -14.44 4.90
CA ALA A 176 -3.61 -15.35 6.04
C ALA A 176 -2.80 -16.61 5.70
N GLN A 177 -3.00 -17.18 4.50
CA GLN A 177 -2.29 -18.38 4.04
C GLN A 177 -0.83 -18.12 3.68
N MET A 178 -0.47 -16.92 3.22
CA MET A 178 0.91 -16.58 2.83
C MET A 178 1.93 -16.75 3.96
N ALA A 179 1.51 -16.70 5.22
CA ALA A 179 2.39 -16.90 6.38
C ALA A 179 2.95 -18.32 6.47
N TYR A 180 2.25 -19.30 5.91
CA TYR A 180 2.54 -20.74 6.03
C TYR A 180 2.76 -21.42 4.67
N ALA A 181 2.63 -20.69 3.57
CA ALA A 181 2.75 -21.24 2.23
C ALA A 181 4.21 -21.57 1.91
N ALA A 182 4.44 -22.75 1.32
CA ALA A 182 5.76 -23.16 0.83
C ALA A 182 6.27 -22.22 -0.29
N VAL A 183 5.35 -21.66 -1.08
CA VAL A 183 5.61 -20.63 -2.09
C VAL A 183 4.86 -19.38 -1.64
N PRO A 184 5.51 -18.33 -1.11
CA PRO A 184 4.86 -17.21 -0.43
C PRO A 184 3.83 -16.44 -1.28
N HIS A 185 4.04 -16.35 -2.58
CA HIS A 185 3.14 -15.63 -3.50
C HIS A 185 1.98 -16.48 -4.05
N LEU A 186 2.05 -17.81 -3.95
CA LEU A 186 1.04 -18.71 -4.51
C LEU A 186 -0.39 -18.46 -3.99
N PRO A 187 -0.63 -18.23 -2.70
CA PRO A 187 -1.98 -17.92 -2.23
C PRO A 187 -2.57 -16.65 -2.90
N LEU A 188 -1.73 -15.64 -3.18
CA LEU A 188 -2.17 -14.44 -3.86
C LEU A 188 -2.50 -14.71 -5.34
N GLU A 189 -1.71 -15.53 -6.02
CA GLU A 189 -2.00 -15.95 -7.40
C GLU A 189 -3.34 -16.70 -7.50
N LEU A 190 -3.59 -17.63 -6.57
CA LEU A 190 -4.86 -18.36 -6.50
C LEU A 190 -6.05 -17.42 -6.24
N ALA A 191 -5.90 -16.46 -5.32
CA ALA A 191 -6.93 -15.46 -5.08
C ALA A 191 -7.22 -14.59 -6.32
N VAL A 192 -6.19 -14.21 -7.07
CA VAL A 192 -6.34 -13.46 -8.34
C VAL A 192 -7.13 -14.30 -9.35
N ILE A 193 -6.82 -15.58 -9.50
CA ILE A 193 -7.52 -16.49 -10.41
C ILE A 193 -9.00 -16.61 -10.00
N ASP A 194 -9.27 -16.85 -8.72
CA ASP A 194 -10.61 -16.97 -8.16
C ASP A 194 -11.44 -15.70 -8.40
N ILE A 195 -10.85 -14.52 -8.19
CA ILE A 195 -11.53 -13.24 -8.39
C ILE A 195 -11.88 -13.04 -9.87
N CYS A 196 -11.00 -13.42 -10.78
CA CYS A 196 -11.21 -13.25 -12.21
C CYS A 196 -12.22 -14.25 -12.78
N GLN A 197 -12.32 -15.47 -12.21
CA GLN A 197 -13.19 -16.54 -12.72
C GLN A 197 -14.60 -16.52 -12.15
N LYS A 198 -14.78 -15.96 -10.94
CA LYS A 198 -16.13 -15.85 -10.34
C LYS A 198 -16.94 -14.77 -11.05
N GLU A 199 -18.11 -15.17 -11.58
CA GLU A 199 -19.15 -14.29 -12.11
C GLU A 199 -19.75 -13.37 -11.04
#